data_380f7a25a5bda40b91b03fda2514f4fa
#
_entry.id   380f7a25a5bda40b91b03fda2514f4fa
#
_cell.length_a   1.000
_cell.length_b   1.000
_cell.length_c   1.000
_cell.angle_alpha   90.00
_cell.angle_beta   90.00
_cell.angle_gamma   90.00
#
_symmetry.space_group_name_H-M   'P 1'
#
loop_
_entity.id
_entity.type
_entity.pdbx_description
1 polymer ?
#
loop_
_entity_poly.entity_id
_entity_poly.type
_entity_poly.pdbx_seq_one_letter_code
_entity_poly.pdbx_strand_id
1 'polypeptide(L)'
;LSKFSKRWEEKDRSGITGVIKPSAPLRSKIELAIRRIEAQVQYLESSLNRFTDRDKYLFSKVVDAYSKNQMQRANVFANELAELRKMANFMMNAQLALERVVLRLRTVTQLGNAVVSLAPAAQVLQSVRSGISGILPNAEKELESVGMMLNDIMIEAGQTAGISPDFEVASEDARKILNEASTVAEQRMKEKFPELPALKQPETFAQDSGFSQY
;
A
#
# COMPACT_ATOMS: atom_id res chain seq x y z
N LEU A 1 -18.66 -19.48 29.68
CA LEU A 1 -17.89 -19.29 28.48
C LEU A 1 -18.82 -18.72 27.41
N SER A 2 -18.52 -17.50 26.95
CA SER A 2 -19.38 -16.76 26.02
C SER A 2 -19.45 -17.51 24.67
N LYS A 3 -20.58 -17.36 23.93
CA LYS A 3 -20.77 -17.95 22.60
C LYS A 3 -19.65 -17.55 21.63
N PHE A 4 -18.96 -16.44 21.93
CA PHE A 4 -17.81 -15.93 21.18
C PHE A 4 -16.56 -16.82 21.33
N SER A 5 -16.20 -17.24 22.56
CA SER A 5 -15.02 -18.07 22.79
C SER A 5 -15.13 -19.45 22.14
N LYS A 6 -16.35 -20.03 22.11
CA LYS A 6 -16.60 -21.30 21.43
C LYS A 6 -16.37 -21.22 19.92
N ARG A 7 -16.80 -20.13 19.27
CA ARG A 7 -16.69 -19.95 17.81
C ARG A 7 -15.31 -19.45 17.37
N TRP A 8 -14.55 -18.91 18.33
CA TRP A 8 -13.16 -18.46 18.12
C TRP A 8 -12.19 -19.65 17.98
N GLU A 9 -12.40 -20.72 18.76
CA GLU A 9 -11.50 -21.89 18.86
C GLU A 9 -12.12 -23.24 18.43
N GLU A 10 -13.32 -23.25 17.84
CA GLU A 10 -13.99 -24.48 17.48
C GLU A 10 -13.15 -25.34 16.54
N LYS A 11 -12.50 -26.37 17.12
CA LYS A 11 -11.85 -27.44 16.35
C LYS A 11 -12.91 -28.20 15.56
N ASP A 12 -12.67 -28.40 14.27
CA ASP A 12 -13.44 -29.27 13.39
C ASP A 12 -13.74 -30.62 14.10
N ARG A 13 -14.92 -30.76 14.66
CA ARG A 13 -15.47 -32.07 15.02
C ARG A 13 -16.17 -32.59 13.77
N SER A 14 -15.46 -33.36 12.96
CA SER A 14 -16.04 -34.16 11.90
C SER A 14 -16.98 -35.23 12.50
N GLY A 15 -18.22 -34.84 12.73
CA GLY A 15 -19.34 -35.69 13.03
C GLY A 15 -20.22 -35.78 11.78
N ILE A 16 -20.38 -37.00 11.29
CA ILE A 16 -21.17 -37.36 10.12
C ILE A 16 -22.65 -37.00 10.34
N THR A 17 -23.07 -35.81 9.87
CA THR A 17 -24.47 -35.55 9.52
C THR A 17 -24.55 -34.31 8.61
N GLY A 18 -25.05 -34.51 7.43
CA GLY A 18 -25.44 -33.73 6.26
C GLY A 18 -25.32 -32.22 6.23
N VAL A 19 -24.64 -31.78 5.14
CA VAL A 19 -24.97 -30.65 4.25
C VAL A 19 -24.86 -29.21 4.77
N ILE A 20 -24.27 -28.92 5.95
CA ILE A 20 -23.83 -27.56 6.27
C ILE A 20 -22.32 -27.64 6.43
N LYS A 21 -21.53 -27.09 5.46
CA LYS A 21 -20.08 -26.91 5.65
C LYS A 21 -19.88 -26.12 6.94
N PRO A 22 -19.20 -26.65 7.96
CA PRO A 22 -18.92 -25.90 9.17
C PRO A 22 -18.10 -24.66 8.76
N SER A 23 -18.57 -23.49 9.12
CA SER A 23 -17.85 -22.23 8.91
C SER A 23 -16.50 -22.34 9.65
N ALA A 24 -15.39 -22.15 8.96
CA ALA A 24 -14.08 -22.19 9.58
C ALA A 24 -14.02 -21.22 10.77
N PRO A 25 -13.29 -21.55 11.86
CA PRO A 25 -13.17 -20.67 13.03
C PRO A 25 -12.75 -19.27 12.60
N LEU A 26 -13.30 -18.22 13.23
CA LEU A 26 -12.97 -16.82 12.90
C LEU A 26 -11.46 -16.56 12.90
N ARG A 27 -10.74 -17.19 13.84
CA ARG A 27 -9.28 -17.13 13.90
C ARG A 27 -8.62 -17.62 12.62
N SER A 28 -9.02 -18.75 12.08
CA SER A 28 -8.47 -19.30 10.84
C SER A 28 -8.73 -18.40 9.63
N LYS A 29 -9.89 -17.72 9.60
CA LYS A 29 -10.23 -16.76 8.55
C LYS A 29 -9.34 -15.53 8.62
N ILE A 30 -9.09 -15.00 9.82
CA ILE A 30 -8.18 -13.87 10.02
C ILE A 30 -6.73 -14.26 9.66
N GLU A 31 -6.27 -15.44 10.07
CA GLU A 31 -4.95 -15.94 9.69
C GLU A 31 -4.78 -16.10 8.17
N LEU A 32 -5.86 -16.50 7.48
CA LEU A 32 -5.86 -16.54 6.01
C LEU A 32 -5.78 -15.14 5.41
N ALA A 33 -6.53 -14.17 5.93
CA ALA A 33 -6.45 -12.78 5.50
C ALA A 33 -5.04 -12.21 5.69
N ILE A 34 -4.41 -12.45 6.85
CA ILE A 34 -3.03 -12.05 7.14
C ILE A 34 -2.08 -12.59 6.07
N ARG A 35 -2.10 -13.91 5.80
CA ARG A 35 -1.21 -14.51 4.79
C ARG A 35 -1.39 -13.91 3.41
N ARG A 36 -2.63 -13.61 3.01
CA ARG A 36 -2.90 -12.96 1.73
C ARG A 36 -2.37 -11.54 1.67
N ILE A 37 -2.52 -10.76 2.75
CA ILE A 37 -1.95 -9.41 2.82
C ILE A 37 -0.42 -9.46 2.78
N GLU A 38 0.21 -10.38 3.51
CA GLU A 38 1.67 -10.59 3.48
C GLU A 38 2.19 -10.93 2.09
N ALA A 39 1.47 -11.76 1.33
CA ALA A 39 1.80 -12.03 -0.06
C ALA A 39 1.76 -10.76 -0.93
N GLN A 40 0.80 -9.86 -0.69
CA GLN A 40 0.75 -8.57 -1.39
C GLN A 40 1.87 -7.63 -0.96
N VAL A 41 2.25 -7.60 0.31
CA VAL A 41 3.44 -6.86 0.79
C VAL A 41 4.69 -7.30 0.03
N GLN A 42 4.93 -8.59 -0.09
CA GLN A 42 6.08 -9.13 -0.84
C GLN A 42 6.01 -8.82 -2.34
N TYR A 43 4.81 -8.86 -2.93
CA TYR A 43 4.60 -8.50 -4.32
C TYR A 43 4.90 -7.01 -4.58
N LEU A 44 4.45 -6.12 -3.69
CA LEU A 44 4.75 -4.69 -3.75
C LEU A 44 6.25 -4.43 -3.59
N GLU A 45 6.92 -5.09 -2.66
CA GLU A 45 8.37 -4.99 -2.46
C GLU A 45 9.16 -5.42 -3.71
N SER A 46 8.81 -6.57 -4.28
CA SER A 46 9.40 -7.04 -5.54
C SER A 46 9.19 -6.06 -6.70
N SER A 47 8.01 -5.44 -6.76
CA SER A 47 7.69 -4.43 -7.77
C SER A 47 8.49 -3.15 -7.55
N LEU A 48 8.63 -2.68 -6.31
CA LEU A 48 9.46 -1.53 -5.95
C LEU A 48 10.94 -1.73 -6.34
N ASN A 49 11.48 -2.92 -6.17
CA ASN A 49 12.85 -3.22 -6.60
C ASN A 49 13.02 -3.05 -8.11
N ARG A 50 12.04 -3.52 -8.92
CA ARG A 50 12.04 -3.29 -10.37
C ARG A 50 11.94 -1.80 -10.74
N PHE A 51 11.15 -1.02 -10.00
CA PHE A 51 11.08 0.43 -10.17
C PHE A 51 12.38 1.12 -9.82
N THR A 52 13.08 0.67 -8.77
CA THR A 52 14.41 1.18 -8.41
C THR A 52 15.44 0.94 -9.52
N ASP A 53 15.42 -0.23 -10.14
CA ASP A 53 16.34 -0.51 -11.26
C ASP A 53 15.99 0.31 -12.50
N ARG A 54 14.71 0.52 -12.77
CA ARG A 54 14.26 1.39 -13.85
C ARG A 54 14.61 2.86 -13.60
N ASP A 55 14.52 3.32 -12.33
CA ASP A 55 14.94 4.67 -11.91
C ASP A 55 16.42 4.91 -12.23
N LYS A 56 17.30 4.00 -11.82
CA LYS A 56 18.74 4.08 -12.12
C LYS A 56 19.01 4.18 -13.63
N TYR A 57 18.29 3.37 -14.40
CA TYR A 57 18.43 3.42 -15.87
C TYR A 57 17.98 4.77 -16.43
N LEU A 58 16.80 5.26 -16.06
CA LEU A 58 16.29 6.56 -16.53
C LEU A 58 17.16 7.71 -16.07
N PHE A 59 17.61 7.67 -14.80
CA PHE A 59 18.53 8.66 -14.25
C PHE A 59 19.81 8.76 -15.09
N SER A 60 20.43 7.62 -15.40
CA SER A 60 21.62 7.60 -16.26
C SER A 60 21.36 8.17 -17.65
N LYS A 61 20.15 7.95 -18.21
CA LYS A 61 19.75 8.53 -19.51
C LYS A 61 19.57 10.04 -19.46
N VAL A 62 19.02 10.56 -18.35
CA VAL A 62 18.91 12.01 -18.13
C VAL A 62 20.31 12.64 -18.12
N VAL A 63 21.23 12.07 -17.31
CA VAL A 63 22.62 12.59 -17.20
C VAL A 63 23.36 12.51 -18.53
N ASP A 64 23.26 11.38 -19.24
CA ASP A 64 23.91 11.22 -20.57
C ASP A 64 23.37 12.21 -21.62
N ALA A 65 22.05 12.37 -21.69
CA ALA A 65 21.44 13.33 -22.62
C ALA A 65 21.82 14.78 -22.26
N TYR A 66 21.88 15.11 -20.99
CA TYR A 66 22.30 16.42 -20.51
C TYR A 66 23.76 16.71 -20.84
N SER A 67 24.67 15.77 -20.56
CA SER A 67 26.10 15.91 -20.86
C SER A 67 26.39 16.09 -22.35
N LYS A 68 25.52 15.55 -23.22
CA LYS A 68 25.57 15.70 -24.69
C LYS A 68 24.84 16.96 -25.20
N ASN A 69 24.37 17.82 -24.30
CA ASN A 69 23.59 19.03 -24.61
C ASN A 69 22.27 18.76 -25.38
N GLN A 70 21.70 17.53 -25.21
CA GLN A 70 20.45 17.10 -25.82
C GLN A 70 19.26 17.43 -24.91
N MET A 71 18.97 18.69 -24.65
CA MET A 71 18.01 19.16 -23.65
C MET A 71 16.60 18.59 -23.82
N GLN A 72 16.09 18.48 -25.07
CA GLN A 72 14.77 17.91 -25.32
C GLN A 72 14.70 16.44 -24.88
N ARG A 73 15.71 15.63 -25.16
CA ARG A 73 15.78 14.22 -24.71
C ARG A 73 15.92 14.12 -23.19
N ALA A 74 16.76 14.97 -22.60
CA ALA A 74 16.91 15.01 -21.14
C ALA A 74 15.57 15.30 -20.45
N ASN A 75 14.80 16.26 -20.95
CA ASN A 75 13.48 16.59 -20.42
C ASN A 75 12.47 15.43 -20.54
N VAL A 76 12.48 14.71 -21.67
CA VAL A 76 11.60 13.54 -21.85
C VAL A 76 11.93 12.46 -20.80
N PHE A 77 13.21 12.11 -20.64
CA PHE A 77 13.63 11.12 -19.65
C PHE A 77 13.38 11.59 -18.19
N ALA A 78 13.54 12.88 -17.91
CA ALA A 78 13.27 13.46 -16.59
C ALA A 78 11.78 13.38 -16.25
N ASN A 79 10.89 13.64 -17.20
CA ASN A 79 9.45 13.51 -17.00
C ASN A 79 9.05 12.04 -16.76
N GLU A 80 9.60 11.10 -17.55
CA GLU A 80 9.37 9.66 -17.34
C GLU A 80 9.86 9.22 -15.95
N LEU A 81 11.03 9.72 -15.53
CA LEU A 81 11.59 9.46 -14.20
C LEU A 81 10.70 9.99 -13.07
N ALA A 82 10.15 11.21 -13.23
CA ALA A 82 9.25 11.79 -12.26
C ALA A 82 7.96 10.98 -12.09
N GLU A 83 7.34 10.54 -13.19
CA GLU A 83 6.15 9.69 -13.13
C GLU A 83 6.45 8.31 -12.52
N LEU A 84 7.58 7.70 -12.85
CA LEU A 84 8.02 6.45 -12.24
C LEU A 84 8.20 6.59 -10.73
N ARG A 85 8.81 7.67 -10.25
CA ARG A 85 9.00 7.94 -8.81
C ARG A 85 7.69 8.19 -8.09
N LYS A 86 6.74 8.84 -8.74
CA LYS A 86 5.38 9.01 -8.20
C LYS A 86 4.69 7.66 -7.99
N MET A 87 4.75 6.75 -8.98
CA MET A 87 4.22 5.40 -8.85
C MET A 87 4.94 4.59 -7.75
N ALA A 88 6.27 4.71 -7.67
CA ALA A 88 7.07 4.07 -6.61
C ALA A 88 6.66 4.57 -5.21
N ASN A 89 6.37 5.86 -5.05
CA ASN A 89 5.89 6.43 -3.80
C ASN A 89 4.53 5.84 -3.39
N PHE A 90 3.57 5.72 -4.32
CA PHE A 90 2.29 5.06 -4.04
C PHE A 90 2.47 3.61 -3.59
N MET A 91 3.34 2.85 -4.26
CA MET A 91 3.61 1.46 -3.87
C MET A 91 4.31 1.34 -2.53
N MET A 92 5.23 2.25 -2.20
CA MET A 92 5.90 2.30 -0.90
C MET A 92 4.90 2.58 0.22
N ASN A 93 4.03 3.57 0.05
CA ASN A 93 2.96 3.87 0.99
C ASN A 93 2.02 2.67 1.19
N ALA A 94 1.63 2.01 0.09
CA ALA A 94 0.79 0.83 0.12
C ALA A 94 1.44 -0.32 0.89
N GLN A 95 2.71 -0.62 0.61
CA GLN A 95 3.47 -1.66 1.30
C GLN A 95 3.48 -1.43 2.82
N LEU A 96 3.89 -0.24 3.25
CA LEU A 96 4.00 0.11 4.67
C LEU A 96 2.65 0.12 5.39
N ALA A 97 1.59 0.59 4.73
CA ALA A 97 0.24 0.55 5.30
C ALA A 97 -0.23 -0.91 5.49
N LEU A 98 0.01 -1.79 4.52
CA LEU A 98 -0.32 -3.22 4.63
C LEU A 98 0.49 -3.93 5.72
N GLU A 99 1.78 -3.62 5.88
CA GLU A 99 2.61 -4.14 6.97
C GLU A 99 1.99 -3.80 8.35
N ARG A 100 1.51 -2.56 8.53
CA ARG A 100 0.84 -2.14 9.78
C ARG A 100 -0.50 -2.84 9.99
N VAL A 101 -1.26 -3.06 8.91
CA VAL A 101 -2.49 -3.86 8.97
C VAL A 101 -2.20 -5.28 9.44
N VAL A 102 -1.16 -5.93 8.90
CA VAL A 102 -0.74 -7.27 9.31
C VAL A 102 -0.39 -7.31 10.80
N LEU A 103 0.41 -6.36 11.29
CA LEU A 103 0.75 -6.27 12.71
C LEU A 103 -0.49 -6.13 13.59
N ARG A 104 -1.43 -5.27 13.20
CA ARG A 104 -2.68 -5.07 13.93
C ARG A 104 -3.55 -6.33 13.95
N LEU A 105 -3.71 -7.00 12.81
CA LEU A 105 -4.47 -8.25 12.72
C LEU A 105 -3.85 -9.39 13.54
N ARG A 106 -2.52 -9.48 13.59
CA ARG A 106 -1.81 -10.45 14.43
C ARG A 106 -2.07 -10.21 15.93
N THR A 107 -2.09 -8.95 16.37
CA THR A 107 -2.41 -8.59 17.76
C THR A 107 -3.83 -9.02 18.11
N VAL A 108 -4.78 -8.85 17.19
CA VAL A 108 -6.19 -9.28 17.36
C VAL A 108 -6.29 -10.79 17.52
N THR A 109 -5.57 -11.56 16.71
CA THR A 109 -5.56 -13.03 16.82
C THR A 109 -5.05 -13.53 18.18
N GLN A 110 -4.21 -12.76 18.84
CA GLN A 110 -3.67 -13.09 20.17
C GLN A 110 -4.60 -12.69 21.32
N LEU A 111 -5.30 -11.55 21.22
CA LEU A 111 -6.05 -10.94 22.32
C LEU A 111 -7.57 -11.15 22.25
N GLY A 112 -8.10 -11.70 21.18
CA GLY A 112 -9.52 -12.07 21.04
C GLY A 112 -10.51 -10.92 20.77
N ASN A 113 -10.07 -9.67 20.67
CA ASN A 113 -10.92 -8.50 20.40
C ASN A 113 -11.03 -8.20 18.88
N ALA A 114 -11.60 -9.13 18.13
CA ALA A 114 -11.60 -9.11 16.68
C ALA A 114 -12.33 -7.90 16.04
N VAL A 115 -13.55 -7.58 16.53
CA VAL A 115 -14.47 -6.66 15.82
C VAL A 115 -13.92 -5.24 15.73
N VAL A 116 -13.35 -4.71 16.82
CA VAL A 116 -12.88 -3.31 16.88
C VAL A 116 -11.68 -3.03 15.97
N SER A 117 -10.85 -4.04 15.72
CA SER A 117 -9.61 -3.86 14.97
C SER A 117 -9.73 -4.24 13.48
N LEU A 118 -10.78 -4.95 13.08
CA LEU A 118 -11.00 -5.35 11.69
C LEU A 118 -11.50 -4.18 10.82
N ALA A 119 -12.34 -3.31 11.38
CA ALA A 119 -12.90 -2.18 10.63
C ALA A 119 -11.82 -1.19 10.11
N PRO A 120 -10.86 -0.71 10.94
CA PRO A 120 -9.75 0.08 10.45
C PRO A 120 -8.91 -0.63 9.39
N ALA A 121 -8.66 -1.94 9.57
CA ALA A 121 -7.91 -2.74 8.60
C ALA A 121 -8.60 -2.78 7.23
N ALA A 122 -9.91 -3.01 7.19
CA ALA A 122 -10.69 -3.00 5.96
C ALA A 122 -10.66 -1.63 5.25
N GLN A 123 -10.73 -0.52 5.99
CA GLN A 123 -10.63 0.83 5.44
C GLN A 123 -9.24 1.14 4.87
N VAL A 124 -8.17 0.72 5.54
CA VAL A 124 -6.79 0.84 5.01
C VAL A 124 -6.66 0.06 3.72
N LEU A 125 -7.15 -1.19 3.66
CA LEU A 125 -7.14 -1.99 2.43
C LEU A 125 -7.85 -1.30 1.27
N GLN A 126 -9.01 -0.69 1.52
CA GLN A 126 -9.75 0.07 0.51
C GLN A 126 -8.94 1.28 0.02
N SER A 127 -8.31 2.04 0.91
CA SER A 127 -7.48 3.20 0.56
C SER A 127 -6.24 2.77 -0.24
N VAL A 128 -5.56 1.70 0.19
CA VAL A 128 -4.40 1.15 -0.52
C VAL A 128 -4.79 0.66 -1.91
N ARG A 129 -5.90 -0.09 -2.03
CA ARG A 129 -6.43 -0.55 -3.31
C ARG A 129 -6.64 0.62 -4.27
N SER A 130 -7.29 1.70 -3.80
CA SER A 130 -7.52 2.89 -4.62
C SER A 130 -6.22 3.56 -5.07
N GLY A 131 -5.20 3.60 -4.20
CA GLY A 131 -3.89 4.20 -4.51
C GLY A 131 -3.06 3.42 -5.52
N ILE A 132 -3.23 2.08 -5.61
CA ILE A 132 -2.49 1.23 -6.56
C ILE A 132 -3.32 0.86 -7.80
N SER A 133 -4.56 1.32 -7.88
CA SER A 133 -5.45 1.09 -9.03
C SER A 133 -4.80 1.61 -10.30
N GLY A 134 -4.80 0.78 -11.34
CA GLY A 134 -4.14 1.09 -12.62
C GLY A 134 -2.61 0.92 -12.63
N ILE A 135 -1.94 0.81 -11.46
CA ILE A 135 -0.49 0.56 -11.37
C ILE A 135 -0.25 -0.95 -11.31
N LEU A 136 -0.97 -1.66 -10.45
CA LEU A 136 -0.82 -3.09 -10.18
C LEU A 136 -2.19 -3.80 -10.15
N PRO A 137 -2.81 -4.11 -11.31
CA PRO A 137 -4.16 -4.65 -11.37
C PRO A 137 -4.36 -5.98 -10.62
N ASN A 138 -3.32 -6.82 -10.55
CA ASN A 138 -3.39 -8.09 -9.82
C ASN A 138 -3.45 -7.86 -8.30
N ALA A 139 -2.65 -6.95 -7.77
CA ALA A 139 -2.69 -6.58 -6.36
C ALA A 139 -4.02 -5.91 -5.99
N GLU A 140 -4.55 -5.06 -6.87
CA GLU A 140 -5.86 -4.41 -6.68
C GLU A 140 -6.97 -5.45 -6.47
N LYS A 141 -7.07 -6.47 -7.33
CA LYS A 141 -8.07 -7.55 -7.23
C LYS A 141 -7.90 -8.39 -5.95
N GLU A 142 -6.67 -8.71 -5.59
CA GLU A 142 -6.39 -9.48 -4.37
C GLU A 142 -6.75 -8.68 -3.12
N LEU A 143 -6.43 -7.39 -3.05
CA LEU A 143 -6.80 -6.53 -1.92
C LEU A 143 -8.32 -6.35 -1.82
N GLU A 144 -9.05 -6.29 -2.94
CA GLU A 144 -10.51 -6.31 -2.94
C GLU A 144 -11.06 -7.59 -2.31
N SER A 145 -10.56 -8.76 -2.74
CA SER A 145 -10.96 -10.06 -2.20
C SER A 145 -10.68 -10.17 -0.69
N VAL A 146 -9.53 -9.68 -0.23
CA VAL A 146 -9.20 -9.66 1.20
C VAL A 146 -10.08 -8.68 1.96
N GLY A 147 -10.38 -7.52 1.39
CA GLY A 147 -11.30 -6.53 1.98
C GLY A 147 -12.71 -7.12 2.20
N MET A 148 -13.24 -7.82 1.20
CA MET A 148 -14.52 -8.56 1.33
C MET A 148 -14.44 -9.63 2.42
N MET A 149 -13.35 -10.40 2.48
CA MET A 149 -13.15 -11.41 3.51
C MET A 149 -13.14 -10.79 4.94
N LEU A 150 -12.45 -9.66 5.15
CA LEU A 150 -12.44 -8.97 6.44
C LEU A 150 -13.84 -8.45 6.81
N ASN A 151 -14.60 -7.97 5.84
CA ASN A 151 -15.98 -7.52 6.06
C ASN A 151 -16.89 -8.69 6.49
N ASP A 152 -16.79 -9.85 5.83
CA ASP A 152 -17.54 -11.06 6.20
C ASP A 152 -17.19 -11.52 7.62
N ILE A 153 -15.90 -11.49 7.99
CA ILE A 153 -15.44 -11.81 9.34
C ILE A 153 -16.02 -10.82 10.36
N MET A 154 -16.06 -9.52 10.03
CA MET A 154 -16.64 -8.47 10.88
C MET A 154 -18.13 -8.72 11.15
N ILE A 155 -18.89 -9.02 10.10
CA ILE A 155 -20.33 -9.31 10.22
C ILE A 155 -20.55 -10.55 11.12
N GLU A 156 -19.82 -11.63 10.87
CA GLU A 156 -19.93 -12.87 11.64
C GLU A 156 -19.52 -12.66 13.11
N ALA A 157 -18.44 -11.93 13.35
CA ALA A 157 -17.97 -11.60 14.70
C ALA A 157 -18.92 -10.64 15.43
N GLY A 158 -19.44 -9.63 14.73
CA GLY A 158 -20.42 -8.66 15.27
C GLY A 158 -21.72 -9.33 15.69
N GLN A 159 -22.28 -10.20 14.85
CA GLN A 159 -23.48 -11.00 15.19
C GLN A 159 -23.27 -11.90 16.41
N THR A 160 -22.06 -12.42 16.60
CA THR A 160 -21.72 -13.31 17.71
C THR A 160 -21.49 -12.55 19.00
N ALA A 161 -20.90 -11.36 18.95
CA ALA A 161 -20.52 -10.54 20.09
C ALA A 161 -21.61 -9.51 20.50
N GLY A 162 -22.58 -9.24 19.64
CA GLY A 162 -23.56 -8.15 19.83
C GLY A 162 -22.95 -6.75 19.78
N ILE A 163 -21.80 -6.61 19.15
CA ILE A 163 -21.04 -5.36 19.04
C ILE A 163 -21.12 -4.87 17.60
N SER A 164 -21.58 -3.63 17.41
CA SER A 164 -21.46 -2.93 16.13
C SER A 164 -20.13 -2.17 16.10
N PRO A 165 -19.36 -2.21 14.99
CA PRO A 165 -18.16 -1.40 14.87
C PRO A 165 -18.54 0.09 14.82
N ASP A 166 -17.79 0.90 15.58
CA ASP A 166 -17.86 2.35 15.46
C ASP A 166 -17.06 2.77 14.23
N PHE A 167 -17.76 3.16 13.16
CA PHE A 167 -17.14 3.53 11.90
C PHE A 167 -16.36 4.83 11.98
N GLU A 168 -16.68 5.74 12.89
CA GLU A 168 -15.99 7.01 13.04
C GLU A 168 -14.62 6.79 13.69
N VAL A 169 -14.56 6.03 14.77
CA VAL A 169 -13.30 5.60 15.42
C VAL A 169 -12.44 4.77 14.46
N ALA A 170 -13.07 3.87 13.71
CA ALA A 170 -12.37 3.05 12.72
C ALA A 170 -11.72 3.91 11.62
N SER A 171 -12.39 4.97 11.18
CA SER A 171 -11.88 5.92 10.16
C SER A 171 -10.68 6.71 10.69
N GLU A 172 -10.73 7.16 11.94
CA GLU A 172 -9.60 7.87 12.56
C GLU A 172 -8.37 6.98 12.71
N ASP A 173 -8.55 5.74 13.16
CA ASP A 173 -7.49 4.76 13.28
C ASP A 173 -6.88 4.38 11.92
N ALA A 174 -7.70 4.24 10.89
CA ALA A 174 -7.22 4.00 9.53
C ALA A 174 -6.37 5.18 9.01
N ARG A 175 -6.81 6.42 9.27
CA ARG A 175 -6.03 7.63 8.91
C ARG A 175 -4.69 7.68 9.64
N LYS A 176 -4.62 7.31 10.91
CA LYS A 176 -3.36 7.23 11.66
C LYS A 176 -2.40 6.23 11.00
N ILE A 177 -2.89 5.03 10.65
CA ILE A 177 -2.09 4.02 9.97
C ILE A 177 -1.54 4.55 8.64
N LEU A 178 -2.37 5.19 7.82
CA LEU A 178 -1.97 5.74 6.51
C LEU A 178 -0.97 6.90 6.65
N ASN A 179 -1.17 7.81 7.60
CA ASN A 179 -0.28 8.94 7.84
C ASN A 179 1.11 8.47 8.32
N GLU A 180 1.15 7.51 9.24
CA GLU A 180 2.40 6.94 9.70
C GLU A 180 3.14 6.18 8.59
N ALA A 181 2.41 5.47 7.72
CA ALA A 181 2.98 4.82 6.55
C ALA A 181 3.57 5.86 5.58
N SER A 182 2.83 6.96 5.31
CA SER A 182 3.30 8.04 4.43
C SER A 182 4.58 8.70 4.94
N THR A 183 4.65 9.00 6.23
CA THR A 183 5.86 9.61 6.83
C THR A 183 7.09 8.72 6.65
N VAL A 184 6.96 7.42 6.89
CA VAL A 184 8.06 6.46 6.69
C VAL A 184 8.38 6.27 5.21
N ALA A 185 7.36 6.27 4.34
CA ALA A 185 7.56 6.16 2.90
C ALA A 185 8.35 7.33 2.34
N GLU A 186 8.06 8.55 2.74
CA GLU A 186 8.80 9.75 2.32
C GLU A 186 10.29 9.65 2.67
N GLN A 187 10.61 9.15 3.86
CA GLN A 187 11.99 8.95 4.28
C GLN A 187 12.67 7.87 3.41
N ARG A 188 12.05 6.71 3.24
CA ARG A 188 12.58 5.61 2.40
C ARG A 188 12.70 6.00 0.94
N MET A 189 11.80 6.85 0.43
CA MET A 189 11.87 7.36 -0.94
C MET A 189 13.11 8.23 -1.15
N LYS A 190 13.44 9.11 -0.22
CA LYS A 190 14.66 9.93 -0.30
C LYS A 190 15.94 9.09 -0.29
N GLU A 191 15.95 7.98 0.48
CA GLU A 191 17.08 7.06 0.54
C GLU A 191 17.25 6.23 -0.75
N LYS A 192 16.14 5.75 -1.32
CA LYS A 192 16.15 4.88 -2.51
C LYS A 192 16.26 5.64 -3.83
N PHE A 193 15.74 6.86 -3.89
CA PHE A 193 15.61 7.66 -5.10
C PHE A 193 16.27 9.03 -4.91
N PRO A 194 17.61 9.12 -5.07
CA PRO A 194 18.35 10.36 -4.87
C PRO A 194 17.88 11.47 -5.82
N GLU A 195 17.91 12.70 -5.34
CA GLU A 195 17.50 13.86 -6.13
C GLU A 195 18.37 14.01 -7.39
N LEU A 196 17.76 14.48 -8.47
CA LEU A 196 18.50 14.88 -9.66
C LEU A 196 19.40 16.08 -9.30
N PRO A 197 20.68 16.11 -9.73
CA PRO A 197 21.49 17.30 -9.59
C PRO A 197 20.75 18.47 -10.24
N ALA A 198 20.70 19.61 -9.55
CA ALA A 198 20.04 20.81 -10.07
C ALA A 198 20.60 21.13 -11.45
N LEU A 199 19.78 20.95 -12.48
CA LEU A 199 20.14 21.29 -13.85
C LEU A 199 20.28 22.82 -13.89
N LYS A 200 21.51 23.34 -13.96
CA LYS A 200 21.74 24.74 -14.22
C LYS A 200 21.04 25.08 -15.55
N GLN A 201 20.04 25.93 -15.49
CA GLN A 201 19.48 26.50 -16.71
C GLN A 201 20.63 27.18 -17.46
N PRO A 202 20.79 26.94 -18.78
CA PRO A 202 21.78 27.70 -19.55
C PRO A 202 21.44 29.17 -19.34
N GLU A 203 22.44 29.94 -18.88
CA GLU A 203 22.32 31.39 -18.79
C GLU A 203 21.90 31.87 -20.19
N THR A 204 20.72 32.45 -20.26
CA THR A 204 20.28 33.15 -21.47
C THR A 204 21.31 34.22 -21.71
N PHE A 205 22.17 34.04 -22.71
CA PHE A 205 23.03 35.14 -23.23
C PHE A 205 22.10 36.31 -23.50
N ALA A 206 22.15 37.30 -22.63
CA ALA A 206 21.55 38.60 -22.89
C ALA A 206 22.14 39.06 -24.23
N GLN A 207 21.33 39.11 -25.28
CA GLN A 207 21.68 39.74 -26.51
C GLN A 207 21.94 41.23 -26.21
N ASP A 208 23.21 41.57 -26.16
CA ASP A 208 23.68 42.94 -26.15
C ASP A 208 23.27 43.55 -27.51
N SER A 209 22.10 44.14 -27.54
CA SER A 209 21.59 44.91 -28.67
C SER A 209 22.24 46.30 -28.65
N GLY A 210 23.56 46.33 -28.85
CA GLY A 210 24.27 47.56 -29.15
C GLY A 210 24.07 47.95 -30.60
N PHE A 211 22.89 48.43 -30.99
CA PHE A 211 22.73 49.26 -32.18
C PHE A 211 22.89 50.73 -31.75
N SER A 212 24.14 51.19 -31.83
CA SER A 212 24.44 52.63 -31.84
C SER A 212 24.06 53.24 -33.18
N GLN A 213 23.29 54.30 -33.12
CA GLN A 213 22.94 55.17 -34.25
C GLN A 213 24.18 55.87 -34.80
N TYR A 214 24.32 55.88 -36.13
CA TYR A 214 24.79 56.97 -36.95
C TYR A 214 23.88 57.13 -38.15
#